data_0e171745ba7715177a16adc40a2682ac
#
_entry.id   0e171745ba7715177a16adc40a2682ac
#
_cell.length_a   1.000
_cell.length_b   1.000
_cell.length_c   1.000
_cell.angle_alpha   90.00
_cell.angle_beta   90.00
_cell.angle_gamma   90.00
#
_symmetry.space_group_name_H-M   'P 1'
#
loop_
_entity.id
_entity.type
_entity.pdbx_description
1 polymer ?
#
loop_
_entity_poly.entity_id
_entity_poly.type
_entity_poly.pdbx_seq_one_letter_code
_entity_poly.pdbx_strand_id
1 'polypeptide(L)'
;MGFFDLFKDKKKEFAPAIYGLFRPRIEVVKKHGKWNEDLSFGESFIESEYLIAFLNMYINMVAKANSIEGIEVGKLAAKVYEEMDPVFKDFSKLKLLMDRYHDLSSKGSKEFKLATDECFMFYNVVTNHPAIKEFTDNPIYKKANKYFMSGQAKKDHDFSKKTMPKNTHNSEIMNNAPPNLLIANKIFELTFVNKLNKF
;
A
#
# COMPACT_ATOMS: atom_id res chain seq x y z
N MET A 1 -20.19 -5.39 -3.99
CA MET A 1 -19.17 -5.30 -5.05
C MET A 1 -17.87 -4.95 -4.38
N GLY A 2 -16.87 -5.85 -4.36
CA GLY A 2 -15.59 -5.61 -3.71
C GLY A 2 -14.70 -4.71 -4.57
N PHE A 3 -13.74 -4.02 -3.95
CA PHE A 3 -12.76 -3.17 -4.64
C PHE A 3 -12.07 -3.89 -5.82
N PHE A 4 -11.84 -5.20 -5.69
CA PHE A 4 -11.22 -6.03 -6.73
C PHE A 4 -12.19 -6.51 -7.83
N ASP A 5 -13.51 -6.42 -7.64
CA ASP A 5 -14.47 -6.76 -8.70
C ASP A 5 -14.39 -5.77 -9.88
N LEU A 6 -13.88 -4.55 -9.63
CA LEU A 6 -13.62 -3.55 -10.65
C LEU A 6 -12.48 -3.93 -11.61
N PHE A 7 -11.65 -4.91 -11.24
CA PHE A 7 -10.43 -5.27 -11.99
C PHE A 7 -10.48 -6.68 -12.63
N LYS A 8 -11.59 -7.42 -12.48
CA LYS A 8 -11.70 -8.82 -12.97
C LYS A 8 -11.46 -8.98 -14.47
N ASP A 9 -11.67 -7.95 -15.28
CA ASP A 9 -11.60 -8.06 -16.75
C ASP A 9 -10.29 -7.57 -17.39
N LYS A 10 -9.31 -7.06 -16.59
CA LYS A 10 -8.16 -6.40 -17.18
C LYS A 10 -6.83 -6.74 -16.49
N LYS A 11 -6.29 -7.94 -16.71
CA LYS A 11 -4.95 -8.36 -16.23
C LYS A 11 -3.83 -7.34 -16.48
N LYS A 12 -3.98 -6.43 -17.45
CA LYS A 12 -2.99 -5.41 -17.81
C LYS A 12 -2.97 -4.19 -16.88
N GLU A 13 -3.98 -4.00 -16.02
CA GLU A 13 -4.16 -2.78 -15.21
C GLU A 13 -3.88 -2.96 -13.71
N PHE A 14 -3.42 -4.15 -13.27
CA PHE A 14 -3.16 -4.38 -11.85
C PHE A 14 -2.02 -3.52 -11.29
N ALA A 15 -0.95 -3.31 -12.03
CA ALA A 15 0.17 -2.52 -11.56
C ALA A 15 -0.21 -1.05 -11.30
N PRO A 16 -0.87 -0.33 -12.23
CA PRO A 16 -1.40 1.00 -11.96
C PRO A 16 -2.42 1.04 -10.81
N ALA A 17 -3.26 0.00 -10.67
CA ALA A 17 -4.24 -0.07 -9.60
C ALA A 17 -3.57 -0.27 -8.22
N ILE A 18 -2.58 -1.16 -8.14
CA ILE A 18 -1.80 -1.37 -6.93
C ILE A 18 -1.06 -0.08 -6.57
N TYR A 19 -0.31 0.50 -7.52
CA TYR A 19 0.43 1.73 -7.27
C TYR A 19 -0.52 2.88 -6.92
N GLY A 20 -1.67 2.98 -7.57
CA GLY A 20 -2.69 3.99 -7.34
C GLY A 20 -3.14 4.10 -5.89
N LEU A 21 -3.11 3.00 -5.13
CA LEU A 21 -3.39 3.01 -3.70
C LEU A 21 -2.28 3.72 -2.89
N PHE A 22 -1.04 3.53 -3.27
CA PHE A 22 0.13 4.08 -2.57
C PHE A 22 0.52 5.47 -3.07
N ARG A 23 0.27 5.75 -4.35
CA ARG A 23 0.70 6.96 -5.07
C ARG A 23 0.43 8.26 -4.33
N PRO A 24 -0.77 8.56 -3.81
CA PRO A 24 -1.02 9.86 -3.20
C PRO A 24 -0.08 10.16 -2.02
N ARG A 25 0.33 9.14 -1.28
CA ARG A 25 1.21 9.28 -0.12
C ARG A 25 2.68 9.32 -0.53
N ILE A 26 3.07 8.47 -1.48
CA ILE A 26 4.42 8.46 -2.03
C ILE A 26 4.75 9.81 -2.70
N GLU A 27 3.84 10.36 -3.49
CA GLU A 27 4.06 11.65 -4.15
C GLU A 27 4.19 12.83 -3.16
N VAL A 28 3.43 12.80 -2.05
CA VAL A 28 3.60 13.80 -0.98
C VAL A 28 5.00 13.71 -0.37
N VAL A 29 5.46 12.50 -0.09
CA VAL A 29 6.79 12.28 0.49
C VAL A 29 7.86 12.64 -0.54
N LYS A 30 7.76 12.24 -1.80
CA LYS A 30 8.68 12.66 -2.87
C LYS A 30 8.84 14.17 -2.97
N LYS A 31 7.75 14.91 -2.78
CA LYS A 31 7.74 16.38 -2.90
C LYS A 31 8.27 17.09 -1.67
N HIS A 32 8.07 16.55 -0.49
CA HIS A 32 8.29 17.22 0.79
C HIS A 32 9.22 16.46 1.74
N GLY A 33 9.64 15.26 1.39
CA GLY A 33 10.54 14.44 2.20
C GLY A 33 11.97 15.00 2.22
N LYS A 34 12.67 14.65 3.29
CA LYS A 34 14.09 14.98 3.47
C LYS A 34 14.88 13.68 3.33
N TRP A 35 15.03 13.18 2.12
CA TRP A 35 15.99 12.09 1.86
C TRP A 35 17.36 12.62 1.55
N ASN A 36 18.29 11.69 1.47
CA ASN A 36 19.64 11.98 1.05
C ASN A 36 19.57 12.62 -0.36
N GLU A 37 20.05 13.88 -0.47
CA GLU A 37 20.02 14.66 -1.71
C GLU A 37 20.77 13.99 -2.87
N ASP A 38 21.68 13.05 -2.55
CA ASP A 38 22.47 12.29 -3.51
C ASP A 38 21.74 11.05 -4.06
N LEU A 39 20.57 10.69 -3.54
CA LEU A 39 19.80 9.51 -3.93
C LEU A 39 18.44 9.89 -4.51
N SER A 40 17.95 9.11 -5.48
CA SER A 40 16.55 9.14 -5.89
C SER A 40 15.64 8.57 -4.80
N PHE A 41 14.35 8.86 -4.86
CA PHE A 41 13.37 8.25 -3.97
C PHE A 41 13.42 6.71 -4.03
N GLY A 42 13.52 6.15 -5.24
CA GLY A 42 13.58 4.70 -5.42
C GLY A 42 14.83 4.07 -4.82
N GLU A 43 15.99 4.71 -4.94
CA GLU A 43 17.22 4.25 -4.30
C GLU A 43 17.12 4.27 -2.78
N SER A 44 16.60 5.35 -2.23
CA SER A 44 16.32 5.43 -0.81
C SER A 44 15.30 4.38 -0.36
N PHE A 45 14.25 4.13 -1.17
CA PHE A 45 13.23 3.11 -0.87
C PHE A 45 13.83 1.69 -0.72
N ILE A 46 14.87 1.36 -1.49
CA ILE A 46 15.60 0.07 -1.41
C ILE A 46 16.22 -0.13 -0.01
N GLU A 47 16.57 0.94 0.70
CA GLU A 47 17.18 0.83 2.04
C GLU A 47 16.17 0.49 3.15
N SER A 48 14.88 0.70 2.93
CA SER A 48 13.85 0.46 3.94
C SER A 48 13.31 -0.98 3.91
N GLU A 49 13.74 -1.81 4.87
CA GLU A 49 13.20 -3.18 5.04
C GLU A 49 11.67 -3.19 5.14
N TYR A 50 11.13 -2.26 5.92
CA TYR A 50 9.70 -2.19 6.16
C TYR A 50 8.91 -1.87 4.88
N LEU A 51 9.33 -0.83 4.14
CA LEU A 51 8.59 -0.39 2.95
C LEU A 51 8.64 -1.44 1.85
N ILE A 52 9.81 -2.07 1.64
CA ILE A 52 9.98 -3.18 0.69
C ILE A 52 9.07 -4.36 1.08
N ALA A 53 9.13 -4.78 2.35
CA ALA A 53 8.35 -5.93 2.82
C ALA A 53 6.84 -5.68 2.70
N PHE A 54 6.38 -4.50 3.11
CA PHE A 54 4.96 -4.13 3.04
C PHE A 54 4.45 -4.13 1.60
N LEU A 55 5.15 -3.45 0.69
CA LEU A 55 4.71 -3.33 -0.71
C LEU A 55 4.75 -4.68 -1.43
N ASN A 56 5.83 -5.45 -1.28
CA ASN A 56 5.89 -6.78 -1.90
C ASN A 56 4.85 -7.75 -1.33
N MET A 57 4.59 -7.71 -0.02
CA MET A 57 3.52 -8.52 0.58
C MET A 57 2.18 -8.15 -0.03
N TYR A 58 1.89 -6.85 -0.18
CA TYR A 58 0.64 -6.40 -0.81
C TYR A 58 0.52 -6.88 -2.26
N ILE A 59 1.58 -6.75 -3.07
CA ILE A 59 1.63 -7.24 -4.45
C ILE A 59 1.35 -8.75 -4.49
N ASN A 60 2.00 -9.53 -3.63
CA ASN A 60 1.81 -10.98 -3.56
C ASN A 60 0.38 -11.37 -3.19
N MET A 61 -0.26 -10.66 -2.26
CA MET A 61 -1.65 -10.91 -1.86
C MET A 61 -2.63 -10.60 -3.00
N VAL A 62 -2.44 -9.48 -3.70
CA VAL A 62 -3.23 -9.14 -4.88
C VAL A 62 -3.01 -10.16 -5.99
N ALA A 63 -1.77 -10.57 -6.24
CA ALA A 63 -1.45 -11.60 -7.23
C ALA A 63 -2.16 -12.91 -6.92
N LYS A 64 -2.04 -13.40 -5.67
CA LYS A 64 -2.69 -14.63 -5.22
C LYS A 64 -4.22 -14.57 -5.35
N ALA A 65 -4.83 -13.46 -4.96
CA ALA A 65 -6.29 -13.27 -5.06
C ALA A 65 -6.79 -13.26 -6.53
N ASN A 66 -5.90 -13.01 -7.49
CA ASN A 66 -6.23 -12.98 -8.92
C ASN A 66 -5.60 -14.15 -9.70
N SER A 67 -5.15 -15.20 -9.02
CA SER A 67 -4.53 -16.39 -9.63
C SER A 67 -3.35 -16.06 -10.54
N ILE A 68 -2.56 -15.04 -10.15
CA ILE A 68 -1.30 -14.68 -10.79
C ILE A 68 -0.19 -15.43 -10.04
N GLU A 69 0.60 -16.24 -10.72
CA GLU A 69 1.59 -17.15 -10.10
C GLU A 69 2.93 -17.10 -10.83
N GLY A 70 3.95 -17.62 -10.15
CA GLY A 70 5.28 -17.81 -10.72
C GLY A 70 5.90 -16.52 -11.25
N ILE A 71 6.44 -16.57 -12.45
CA ILE A 71 7.15 -15.44 -13.08
C ILE A 71 6.26 -14.20 -13.30
N GLU A 72 4.94 -14.38 -13.42
CA GLU A 72 4.00 -13.28 -13.63
C GLU A 72 3.87 -12.39 -12.39
N VAL A 73 4.10 -12.92 -11.18
CA VAL A 73 4.17 -12.12 -9.95
C VAL A 73 5.39 -11.19 -9.99
N GLY A 74 6.53 -11.70 -10.43
CA GLY A 74 7.73 -10.88 -10.61
C GLY A 74 7.54 -9.76 -11.64
N LYS A 75 6.88 -10.05 -12.77
CA LYS A 75 6.53 -9.03 -13.76
C LYS A 75 5.56 -7.99 -13.23
N LEU A 76 4.59 -8.40 -12.41
CA LEU A 76 3.66 -7.47 -11.76
C LEU A 76 4.40 -6.56 -10.80
N ALA A 77 5.27 -7.12 -9.95
CA ALA A 77 6.09 -6.35 -9.00
C ALA A 77 6.97 -5.34 -9.74
N ALA A 78 7.67 -5.76 -10.79
CA ALA A 78 8.51 -4.89 -11.61
C ALA A 78 7.72 -3.67 -12.10
N LYS A 79 6.53 -3.89 -12.69
CA LYS A 79 5.68 -2.80 -13.17
C LYS A 79 5.21 -1.86 -12.06
N VAL A 80 4.86 -2.38 -10.88
CA VAL A 80 4.47 -1.53 -9.73
C VAL A 80 5.63 -0.62 -9.32
N TYR A 81 6.86 -1.13 -9.30
CA TYR A 81 8.05 -0.35 -8.97
C TYR A 81 8.39 0.67 -10.06
N GLU A 82 8.28 0.31 -11.34
CA GLU A 82 8.47 1.24 -12.46
C GLU A 82 7.47 2.41 -12.43
N GLU A 83 6.23 2.15 -12.03
CA GLU A 83 5.21 3.20 -11.81
C GLU A 83 5.54 4.09 -10.61
N MET A 84 6.15 3.50 -9.58
CA MET A 84 6.54 4.22 -8.37
C MET A 84 7.70 5.19 -8.61
N ASP A 85 8.73 4.74 -9.32
CA ASP A 85 9.91 5.56 -9.61
C ASP A 85 10.61 5.12 -10.91
N PRO A 86 10.91 6.09 -11.83
CA PRO A 86 11.59 5.79 -13.08
C PRO A 86 12.95 5.08 -12.93
N VAL A 87 13.62 5.19 -11.78
CA VAL A 87 14.91 4.51 -11.52
C VAL A 87 14.77 2.99 -11.66
N PHE A 88 13.60 2.42 -11.42
CA PHE A 88 13.34 0.99 -11.53
C PHE A 88 13.13 0.50 -12.98
N LYS A 89 13.18 1.39 -13.98
CA LYS A 89 13.32 1.00 -15.38
C LYS A 89 14.73 0.51 -15.68
N ASP A 90 15.70 0.89 -14.85
CA ASP A 90 17.02 0.27 -14.86
C ASP A 90 16.93 -1.13 -14.24
N PHE A 91 17.21 -2.14 -15.06
CA PHE A 91 17.18 -3.54 -14.64
C PHE A 91 18.10 -3.83 -13.46
N SER A 92 19.25 -3.16 -13.35
CA SER A 92 20.20 -3.35 -12.24
C SER A 92 19.59 -2.88 -10.91
N LYS A 93 18.87 -1.77 -10.89
CA LYS A 93 18.20 -1.24 -9.71
C LYS A 93 16.99 -2.09 -9.30
N LEU A 94 16.21 -2.51 -10.27
CA LEU A 94 15.09 -3.44 -10.05
C LEU A 94 15.60 -4.77 -9.50
N LYS A 95 16.67 -5.32 -10.08
CA LYS A 95 17.29 -6.55 -9.58
C LYS A 95 17.79 -6.40 -8.15
N LEU A 96 18.49 -5.31 -7.83
CA LEU A 96 18.96 -5.01 -6.48
C LEU A 96 17.80 -5.02 -5.47
N LEU A 97 16.68 -4.39 -5.81
CA LEU A 97 15.49 -4.38 -4.96
C LEU A 97 14.93 -5.79 -4.75
N MET A 98 14.84 -6.60 -5.80
CA MET A 98 14.31 -7.97 -5.71
C MET A 98 15.25 -8.88 -4.91
N ASP A 99 16.55 -8.78 -5.12
CA ASP A 99 17.56 -9.51 -4.36
C ASP A 99 17.49 -9.15 -2.86
N ARG A 100 17.35 -7.85 -2.56
CA ARG A 100 17.17 -7.37 -1.17
C ARG A 100 15.89 -7.91 -0.54
N TYR A 101 14.77 -7.86 -1.24
CA TYR A 101 13.52 -8.44 -0.73
C TYR A 101 13.67 -9.94 -0.42
N HIS A 102 14.32 -10.69 -1.31
CA HIS A 102 14.57 -12.12 -1.11
C HIS A 102 15.45 -12.38 0.11
N ASP A 103 16.54 -11.62 0.27
CA ASP A 103 17.44 -11.70 1.42
C ASP A 103 16.69 -11.38 2.74
N LEU A 104 15.91 -10.30 2.78
CA LEU A 104 15.09 -9.93 3.94
C LEU A 104 14.04 -10.99 4.28
N SER A 105 13.40 -11.56 3.26
CA SER A 105 12.41 -12.62 3.42
C SER A 105 13.04 -13.89 4.01
N SER A 106 14.25 -14.24 3.58
CA SER A 106 14.98 -15.42 4.09
C SER A 106 15.48 -15.24 5.53
N LYS A 107 15.94 -14.04 5.88
CA LYS A 107 16.40 -13.70 7.23
C LYS A 107 15.29 -13.55 8.25
N GLY A 108 14.11 -13.12 7.82
CA GLY A 108 12.94 -12.95 8.66
C GLY A 108 13.17 -11.95 9.81
N SER A 109 13.77 -10.78 9.51
CA SER A 109 14.02 -9.75 10.52
C SER A 109 12.72 -9.33 11.24
N LYS A 110 12.86 -8.71 12.41
CA LYS A 110 11.69 -8.19 13.16
C LYS A 110 10.92 -7.13 12.37
N GLU A 111 11.66 -6.26 11.65
CA GLU A 111 11.07 -5.20 10.82
C GLU A 111 10.30 -5.80 9.62
N PHE A 112 10.88 -6.81 8.97
CA PHE A 112 10.24 -7.54 7.88
C PHE A 112 8.93 -8.22 8.34
N LYS A 113 8.97 -8.93 9.46
CA LYS A 113 7.78 -9.58 10.04
C LYS A 113 6.70 -8.57 10.39
N LEU A 114 7.08 -7.47 11.05
CA LEU A 114 6.14 -6.40 11.39
C LEU A 114 5.45 -5.86 10.14
N ALA A 115 6.21 -5.57 9.10
CA ALA A 115 5.68 -5.04 7.83
C ALA A 115 4.71 -6.01 7.16
N THR A 116 5.04 -7.30 7.12
CA THR A 116 4.19 -8.33 6.52
C THR A 116 2.90 -8.55 7.31
N ASP A 117 2.95 -8.56 8.64
CA ASP A 117 1.79 -8.71 9.51
C ASP A 117 0.85 -7.49 9.39
N GLU A 118 1.40 -6.28 9.38
CA GLU A 118 0.63 -5.05 9.22
C GLU A 118 0.01 -4.94 7.82
N CYS A 119 0.75 -5.36 6.78
CA CYS A 119 0.22 -5.44 5.43
C CYS A 119 -0.91 -6.47 5.31
N PHE A 120 -0.75 -7.64 5.95
CA PHE A 120 -1.77 -8.69 5.97
C PHE A 120 -3.06 -8.19 6.64
N MET A 121 -2.96 -7.53 7.79
CA MET A 121 -4.10 -6.88 8.44
C MET A 121 -4.77 -5.85 7.53
N PHE A 122 -3.99 -4.93 6.95
CA PHE A 122 -4.49 -3.92 6.04
C PHE A 122 -5.25 -4.52 4.87
N TYR A 123 -4.67 -5.52 4.19
CA TYR A 123 -5.28 -6.21 3.05
C TYR A 123 -6.62 -6.86 3.42
N ASN A 124 -6.67 -7.60 4.55
CA ASN A 124 -7.89 -8.26 4.99
C ASN A 124 -9.01 -7.24 5.28
N VAL A 125 -8.67 -6.08 5.85
CA VAL A 125 -9.65 -5.01 6.10
C VAL A 125 -10.12 -4.38 4.79
N VAL A 126 -9.22 -4.10 3.84
CA VAL A 126 -9.58 -3.57 2.50
C VAL A 126 -10.56 -4.51 1.78
N THR A 127 -10.27 -5.82 1.80
CA THR A 127 -11.06 -6.83 1.10
C THR A 127 -12.30 -7.29 1.86
N ASN A 128 -12.52 -6.81 3.08
CA ASN A 128 -13.57 -7.26 4.00
C ASN A 128 -13.52 -8.78 4.22
N HIS A 129 -12.32 -9.33 4.36
CA HIS A 129 -12.11 -10.76 4.52
C HIS A 129 -12.52 -11.25 5.93
N PRO A 130 -13.10 -12.45 6.09
CA PRO A 130 -13.51 -12.98 7.40
C PRO A 130 -12.41 -13.02 8.47
N ALA A 131 -11.14 -13.12 8.06
CA ALA A 131 -9.98 -13.09 8.95
C ALA A 131 -9.79 -11.75 9.70
N ILE A 132 -10.58 -10.70 9.39
CA ILE A 132 -10.57 -9.44 10.17
C ILE A 132 -10.78 -9.71 11.65
N LYS A 133 -11.52 -10.74 11.99
CA LYS A 133 -11.79 -11.12 13.40
C LYS A 133 -10.52 -11.43 14.19
N GLU A 134 -9.46 -11.89 13.52
CA GLU A 134 -8.16 -12.19 14.15
C GLU A 134 -7.41 -10.93 14.59
N PHE A 135 -7.76 -9.77 14.04
CA PHE A 135 -7.10 -8.49 14.34
C PHE A 135 -7.83 -7.63 15.36
N THR A 136 -8.98 -8.07 15.88
CA THR A 136 -9.79 -7.27 16.81
C THR A 136 -9.03 -6.84 18.06
N ASP A 137 -8.02 -7.61 18.48
CA ASP A 137 -7.15 -7.30 19.60
C ASP A 137 -5.88 -6.52 19.23
N ASN A 138 -5.57 -6.38 17.94
CA ASN A 138 -4.42 -5.62 17.48
C ASN A 138 -4.57 -4.13 17.84
N PRO A 139 -3.54 -3.51 18.47
CA PRO A 139 -3.62 -2.10 18.90
C PRO A 139 -3.87 -1.11 17.74
N ILE A 140 -3.30 -1.38 16.55
CA ILE A 140 -3.47 -0.53 15.35
C ILE A 140 -4.91 -0.64 14.86
N TYR A 141 -5.44 -1.87 14.77
CA TYR A 141 -6.83 -2.09 14.39
C TYR A 141 -7.79 -1.40 15.37
N LYS A 142 -7.60 -1.59 16.67
CA LYS A 142 -8.40 -0.91 17.71
C LYS A 142 -8.37 0.61 17.57
N LYS A 143 -7.20 1.19 17.32
CA LYS A 143 -7.04 2.64 17.10
C LYS A 143 -7.77 3.11 15.84
N ALA A 144 -7.66 2.37 14.73
CA ALA A 144 -8.33 2.68 13.47
C ALA A 144 -9.86 2.55 13.60
N ASN A 145 -10.34 1.50 14.26
CA ASN A 145 -11.77 1.29 14.50
C ASN A 145 -12.35 2.36 15.43
N LYS A 146 -11.64 2.73 16.50
CA LYS A 146 -12.05 3.83 17.39
C LYS A 146 -12.16 5.16 16.63
N TYR A 147 -11.21 5.45 15.75
CA TYR A 147 -11.27 6.63 14.89
C TYR A 147 -12.51 6.63 14.00
N PHE A 148 -12.85 5.49 13.39
CA PHE A 148 -14.06 5.33 12.59
C PHE A 148 -15.32 5.52 13.45
N MET A 149 -15.43 4.83 14.58
CA MET A 149 -16.59 4.85 15.48
C MET A 149 -16.84 6.23 16.12
N SER A 150 -15.79 7.06 16.29
CA SER A 150 -15.92 8.43 16.80
C SER A 150 -16.58 9.40 15.82
N GLY A 151 -16.85 8.99 14.59
CA GLY A 151 -17.34 9.85 13.50
C GLY A 151 -16.30 10.80 12.94
N GLN A 152 -15.04 10.77 13.41
CA GLN A 152 -13.96 11.62 12.91
C GLN A 152 -13.61 11.28 11.46
N ALA A 153 -13.62 9.99 11.12
CA ALA A 153 -13.41 9.52 9.75
C ALA A 153 -14.39 10.16 8.76
N LYS A 154 -15.65 10.29 9.15
CA LYS A 154 -16.67 10.95 8.32
C LYS A 154 -16.41 12.46 8.19
N LYS A 155 -16.04 13.13 9.28
CA LYS A 155 -15.71 14.57 9.25
C LYS A 155 -14.51 14.87 8.35
N ASP A 156 -13.45 14.09 8.48
CA ASP A 156 -12.23 14.26 7.69
C ASP A 156 -12.51 13.95 6.20
N HIS A 157 -13.35 12.95 5.95
CA HIS A 157 -13.79 12.62 4.61
C HIS A 157 -14.64 13.75 3.99
N ASP A 158 -15.60 14.31 4.72
CA ASP A 158 -16.44 15.40 4.25
C ASP A 158 -15.63 16.70 4.04
N PHE A 159 -14.58 16.90 4.84
CA PHE A 159 -13.63 18.01 4.64
C PHE A 159 -12.80 17.82 3.36
N SER A 160 -12.26 16.64 3.12
CA SER A 160 -11.47 16.36 1.91
C SER A 160 -12.32 16.47 0.63
N LYS A 161 -13.62 16.15 0.67
CA LYS A 161 -14.54 16.39 -0.45
C LYS A 161 -14.68 17.86 -0.82
N LYS A 162 -14.69 18.74 0.17
CA LYS A 162 -14.85 20.20 -0.04
C LYS A 162 -13.57 20.84 -0.60
N THR A 163 -12.42 20.23 -0.34
CA THR A 163 -11.10 20.77 -0.69
C THR A 163 -10.49 20.17 -1.95
N MET A 164 -10.99 19.02 -2.42
CA MET A 164 -10.51 18.39 -3.64
C MET A 164 -11.15 18.99 -4.90
N PRO A 165 -10.38 19.14 -6.00
CA PRO A 165 -10.92 19.57 -7.29
C PRO A 165 -12.02 18.60 -7.77
N LYS A 166 -13.14 19.15 -8.27
CA LYS A 166 -14.34 18.39 -8.68
C LYS A 166 -14.15 17.39 -9.83
N ASN A 167 -12.98 17.34 -10.46
CA ASN A 167 -12.73 16.57 -11.70
C ASN A 167 -11.93 15.29 -11.50
N THR A 168 -11.77 14.77 -10.29
CA THR A 168 -11.11 13.48 -10.11
C THR A 168 -12.16 12.37 -9.99
N HIS A 169 -12.11 11.42 -10.92
CA HIS A 169 -12.94 10.19 -10.95
C HIS A 169 -12.94 9.42 -9.61
N ASN A 170 -11.96 9.71 -8.76
CA ASN A 170 -11.84 9.18 -7.39
C ASN A 170 -12.84 9.80 -6.39
N SER A 171 -13.48 10.93 -6.70
CA SER A 171 -14.39 11.59 -5.75
C SER A 171 -15.70 10.82 -5.54
N GLU A 172 -16.20 10.13 -6.57
CA GLU A 172 -17.44 9.35 -6.47
C GLU A 172 -17.23 8.03 -5.71
N ILE A 173 -16.08 7.37 -5.91
CA ILE A 173 -15.72 6.13 -5.21
C ILE A 173 -15.57 6.39 -3.71
N MET A 174 -14.98 7.52 -3.33
CA MET A 174 -14.82 7.91 -1.93
C MET A 174 -16.13 8.36 -1.28
N ASN A 175 -17.10 8.81 -2.07
CA ASN A 175 -18.37 9.33 -1.56
C ASN A 175 -19.26 8.28 -0.89
N ASN A 176 -19.10 7.02 -1.30
CA ASN A 176 -19.83 5.87 -0.76
C ASN A 176 -18.86 4.80 -0.24
N ALA A 177 -17.70 5.21 0.26
CA ALA A 177 -16.69 4.26 0.76
C ALA A 177 -17.31 3.43 1.91
N PRO A 178 -17.31 2.10 1.79
CA PRO A 178 -17.81 1.24 2.86
C PRO A 178 -16.94 1.41 4.12
N PRO A 179 -17.50 1.16 5.31
CA PRO A 179 -16.82 1.36 6.60
C PRO A 179 -15.43 0.73 6.68
N ASN A 180 -15.25 -0.46 6.13
CA ASN A 180 -13.98 -1.15 6.10
C ASN A 180 -12.88 -0.38 5.32
N LEU A 181 -13.22 0.36 4.27
CA LEU A 181 -12.23 1.17 3.54
C LEU A 181 -11.75 2.36 4.36
N LEU A 182 -12.61 2.97 5.18
CA LEU A 182 -12.21 4.06 6.08
C LEU A 182 -11.29 3.55 7.20
N ILE A 183 -11.60 2.37 7.76
CA ILE A 183 -10.75 1.70 8.75
C ILE A 183 -9.41 1.31 8.10
N ALA A 184 -9.44 0.72 6.92
CA ALA A 184 -8.23 0.34 6.17
C ALA A 184 -7.34 1.55 5.87
N ASN A 185 -7.91 2.67 5.41
CA ASN A 185 -7.14 3.88 5.18
C ASN A 185 -6.45 4.37 6.46
N LYS A 186 -7.13 4.28 7.60
CA LYS A 186 -6.50 4.63 8.89
C LYS A 186 -5.41 3.66 9.32
N ILE A 187 -5.58 2.37 9.09
CA ILE A 187 -4.51 1.38 9.29
C ILE A 187 -3.31 1.74 8.41
N PHE A 188 -3.53 2.02 7.13
CA PHE A 188 -2.48 2.40 6.19
C PHE A 188 -1.70 3.65 6.64
N GLU A 189 -2.41 4.67 7.17
CA GLU A 189 -1.77 5.85 7.76
C GLU A 189 -0.94 5.52 8.98
N LEU A 190 -1.44 4.68 9.89
CA LEU A 190 -0.76 4.32 11.13
C LEU A 190 0.44 3.39 10.91
N THR A 191 0.50 2.72 9.77
CA THR A 191 1.52 1.73 9.39
C THR A 191 2.45 2.28 8.31
N PHE A 192 2.16 2.01 7.06
CA PHE A 192 3.01 2.35 5.92
C PHE A 192 3.33 3.84 5.82
N VAL A 193 2.32 4.71 5.91
CA VAL A 193 2.54 6.17 5.77
C VAL A 193 3.38 6.71 6.93
N ASN A 194 3.15 6.22 8.15
CA ASN A 194 3.95 6.63 9.29
C ASN A 194 5.43 6.21 9.17
N LYS A 195 5.71 5.07 8.56
CA LYS A 195 7.08 4.65 8.24
C LYS A 195 7.67 5.46 7.09
N LEU A 196 6.88 5.68 6.04
CA LEU A 196 7.28 6.48 4.88
C LEU A 196 7.64 7.93 5.27
N ASN A 197 6.94 8.53 6.23
CA ASN A 197 7.22 9.89 6.70
C ASN A 197 8.48 10.00 7.60
N LYS A 198 9.03 8.90 8.06
CA LYS A 198 10.27 8.84 8.84
C LYS A 198 11.50 8.57 8.00
N PHE A 199 11.28 8.40 6.74
CA PHE A 199 12.22 8.12 5.70
C PHE A 199 12.82 9.40 5.15
#